data_8d406178ec2756e102669c957f742398
#
_entry.id   8d406178ec2756e102669c957f742398
#
_cell.length_a   1.000
_cell.length_b   1.000
_cell.length_c   1.000
_cell.angle_alpha   90.00
_cell.angle_beta   90.00
_cell.angle_gamma   90.00
#
_symmetry.space_group_name_H-M   'P 1'
#
loop_
_entity.id
_entity.type
_entity.pdbx_description
1 polymer ?
#
loop_
_entity_poly.entity_id
_entity_poly.type
_entity_poly.pdbx_seq_one_letter_code
_entity_poly.pdbx_strand_id
1 'polypeptide(L)'
;MKKLNQLLILGTTLLLSAAALTGCSGSSAMGATIPQTTSGETATPQTDAGIIASETTGSNNRLNEILERGYIEIATEPYFAPNEFIDPTKSGEEAYTGSDVELAKYIGEALGVEVRLKPMDFTSVLGSITTGKYDLAISALAYTPARAETMNLSKGYYFGDEDPQTAYGILVRKEDVDSIKSFDNLADKVVVAQNGSLQEQFVQEQIPAYKKYNRVSSTNDGFLMVEAGKGDVMVAALRMARLYLESNPDSNLVIVPNLYFKVDPETQGTRIGIPKGEDALTDRINEIIDEVVEKDLYNQWYDEYTEYAKSLGIIE
;
A
#
# COMPACT_ATOMS: atom_id res chain seq x y z
N MET A 1 48.07 32.20 -7.39
CA MET A 1 47.53 33.40 -8.03
C MET A 1 46.02 33.29 -7.99
N LYS A 2 45.38 33.75 -6.92
CA LYS A 2 44.57 35.01 -6.81
C LYS A 2 43.53 35.19 -7.91
N LYS A 3 42.22 35.02 -7.53
CA LYS A 3 41.11 35.98 -7.43
C LYS A 3 39.86 35.21 -7.07
N LEU A 4 39.32 35.23 -5.98
CA LEU A 4 38.44 36.07 -5.14
C LEU A 4 37.55 37.05 -5.95
N ASN A 5 36.21 36.79 -5.99
CA ASN A 5 35.22 37.82 -6.14
C ASN A 5 34.03 37.54 -5.25
N GLN A 6 33.85 38.46 -4.33
CA GLN A 6 32.71 38.63 -3.43
C GLN A 6 31.61 39.49 -4.08
N LEU A 7 30.45 39.46 -3.44
CA LEU A 7 29.33 40.39 -3.31
C LEU A 7 28.28 40.37 -4.43
N LEU A 8 27.01 40.16 -4.05
CA LEU A 8 26.13 41.25 -3.59
C LEU A 8 24.87 40.67 -2.89
N ILE A 9 24.65 41.16 -1.69
CA ILE A 9 23.41 41.09 -0.90
C ILE A 9 22.49 42.22 -1.44
N LEU A 10 21.22 41.91 -1.70
CA LEU A 10 20.14 42.92 -1.62
C LEU A 10 18.91 42.29 -0.97
N GLY A 11 18.66 42.74 0.22
CA GLY A 11 17.41 42.53 0.91
C GLY A 11 16.34 43.53 0.44
N THR A 12 15.10 43.13 0.48
CA THR A 12 13.96 44.03 0.52
C THR A 12 12.88 43.51 1.45
N THR A 13 12.62 44.30 2.40
CA THR A 13 11.63 44.42 3.47
C THR A 13 10.19 44.11 3.09
N LEU A 14 9.53 43.34 3.93
CA LEU A 14 8.36 43.57 4.81
C LEU A 14 7.24 44.51 4.27
N LEU A 15 6.02 43.96 4.17
CA LEU A 15 4.78 44.69 4.44
C LEU A 15 3.73 43.75 5.03
N LEU A 16 3.49 43.97 6.32
CA LEU A 16 2.31 43.54 7.06
C LEU A 16 1.10 44.37 6.58
N SER A 17 -0.04 43.75 6.40
CA SER A 17 -1.34 44.38 6.50
C SER A 17 -2.30 43.51 7.28
N ALA A 18 -2.54 43.94 8.49
CA ALA A 18 -3.65 43.51 9.34
C ALA A 18 -4.90 44.27 8.91
N ALA A 19 -6.02 43.58 8.75
CA ALA A 19 -7.34 44.19 8.77
C ALA A 19 -8.23 43.38 9.72
N ALA A 20 -8.46 43.98 10.86
CA ALA A 20 -9.52 43.61 11.77
C ALA A 20 -10.80 44.35 11.37
N LEU A 21 -11.94 43.69 11.38
CA LEU A 21 -13.25 44.31 11.51
C LEU A 21 -14.16 43.43 12.38
N THR A 22 -14.43 43.98 13.53
CA THR A 22 -15.56 43.86 14.46
C THR A 22 -16.91 43.71 13.76
N GLY A 23 -17.80 42.74 14.16
CA GLY A 23 -18.70 42.81 15.26
C GLY A 23 -20.13 42.91 14.77
N CYS A 24 -21.03 42.05 15.23
CA CYS A 24 -22.23 42.42 15.95
C CYS A 24 -23.12 41.21 16.16
N SER A 25 -23.45 41.05 17.42
CA SER A 25 -24.49 40.22 18.00
C SER A 25 -25.88 40.58 17.54
N GLY A 26 -26.79 39.58 17.48
CA GLY A 26 -28.23 39.77 17.36
C GLY A 26 -28.99 38.49 17.75
N SER A 27 -29.32 38.39 19.03
CA SER A 27 -30.25 37.44 19.59
C SER A 27 -31.69 37.88 19.30
N SER A 28 -32.58 36.95 18.92
CA SER A 28 -34.00 37.02 19.27
C SER A 28 -34.70 35.68 19.06
N ALA A 29 -35.17 35.15 20.17
CA ALA A 29 -36.14 34.09 20.27
C ALA A 29 -37.58 34.63 20.10
N MET A 30 -38.48 33.80 19.58
CA MET A 30 -39.94 33.70 19.81
C MET A 30 -40.45 32.76 18.71
N GLY A 31 -41.16 31.65 18.94
CA GLY A 31 -42.18 31.37 19.89
C GLY A 31 -43.51 31.18 19.16
N ALA A 32 -44.11 29.96 19.33
CA ALA A 32 -45.54 29.64 19.13
C ALA A 32 -46.02 29.51 17.63
N THR A 33 -46.84 28.61 17.17
CA THR A 33 -48.00 27.90 17.76
C THR A 33 -48.52 26.88 16.73
N ILE A 34 -48.98 25.73 17.16
CA ILE A 34 -49.73 24.73 16.37
C ILE A 34 -51.16 25.20 16.27
N PRO A 35 -51.91 24.87 15.20
CA PRO A 35 -53.28 24.38 15.35
C PRO A 35 -53.50 23.01 14.72
N GLN A 36 -54.04 22.10 15.51
CA GLN A 36 -54.78 20.93 15.04
C GLN A 36 -56.15 21.37 14.50
N THR A 37 -56.59 20.75 13.42
CA THR A 37 -58.00 20.44 13.20
C THR A 37 -58.20 19.23 12.33
N THR A 38 -59.11 18.43 12.78
CA THR A 38 -59.64 17.12 12.52
C THR A 38 -60.48 16.97 11.25
N SER A 39 -60.70 15.67 10.94
CA SER A 39 -61.77 15.05 10.15
C SER A 39 -61.43 14.81 8.68
N GLY A 40 -61.23 13.59 8.15
CA GLY A 40 -62.11 12.42 8.22
C GLY A 40 -62.73 12.22 6.84
N GLU A 41 -62.20 11.25 6.05
CA GLU A 41 -63.05 10.51 5.12
C GLU A 41 -62.35 9.27 4.56
N THR A 42 -63.07 8.19 4.57
CA THR A 42 -62.76 6.82 4.23
C THR A 42 -62.69 6.63 2.72
N ALA A 43 -61.64 6.04 2.19
CA ALA A 43 -61.69 5.35 0.90
C ALA A 43 -60.70 4.19 0.88
N THR A 44 -61.19 3.06 0.49
CA THR A 44 -60.66 1.70 0.45
C THR A 44 -59.45 1.51 -0.50
N PRO A 45 -58.70 0.41 -0.38
CA PRO A 45 -57.32 0.27 -0.81
C PRO A 45 -57.20 -0.14 -2.27
N GLN A 46 -56.26 0.51 -2.99
CA GLN A 46 -55.72 -0.02 -4.21
C GLN A 46 -54.28 -0.49 -3.93
N THR A 47 -54.13 -1.79 -3.96
CA THR A 47 -52.89 -2.51 -3.95
C THR A 47 -52.11 -2.17 -5.20
N ASP A 48 -51.04 -1.40 -5.03
CA ASP A 48 -49.91 -1.44 -5.95
C ASP A 48 -48.66 -1.66 -5.09
N ALA A 49 -48.28 -2.93 -5.02
CA ALA A 49 -47.03 -3.36 -4.39
C ALA A 49 -45.89 -2.97 -5.31
N GLY A 50 -45.53 -1.70 -5.29
CA GLY A 50 -44.21 -1.25 -5.71
C GLY A 50 -43.21 -1.70 -4.66
N ILE A 51 -42.61 -2.86 -4.90
CA ILE A 51 -41.40 -3.28 -4.19
C ILE A 51 -40.33 -2.23 -4.50
N ILE A 52 -40.15 -1.28 -3.59
CA ILE A 52 -38.91 -0.51 -3.53
C ILE A 52 -37.86 -1.52 -3.09
N ALA A 53 -37.24 -2.18 -4.07
CA ALA A 53 -36.00 -2.85 -3.85
C ALA A 53 -35.05 -1.77 -3.33
N SER A 54 -34.69 -1.84 -2.06
CA SER A 54 -33.55 -1.17 -1.51
C SER A 54 -32.38 -1.57 -2.39
N GLU A 55 -31.95 -0.67 -3.26
CA GLU A 55 -30.69 -0.80 -3.97
C GLU A 55 -29.59 -0.86 -2.91
N THR A 56 -29.20 -2.08 -2.57
CA THR A 56 -27.93 -2.36 -1.98
C THR A 56 -26.92 -1.98 -3.06
N THR A 57 -26.38 -0.76 -2.98
CA THR A 57 -25.29 -0.27 -3.80
C THR A 57 -24.01 -1.01 -3.45
N GLY A 58 -23.89 -2.23 -3.93
CA GLY A 58 -22.70 -2.97 -4.20
C GLY A 58 -22.92 -3.54 -5.59
N SER A 59 -22.77 -2.72 -6.63
CA SER A 59 -22.93 -3.23 -7.98
C SER A 59 -21.68 -4.01 -8.32
N ASN A 60 -21.75 -5.32 -8.32
CA ASN A 60 -20.83 -6.27 -8.96
C ASN A 60 -20.79 -6.01 -10.49
N ASN A 61 -20.44 -4.80 -10.88
CA ASN A 61 -20.50 -4.32 -12.26
C ASN A 61 -19.19 -3.76 -12.79
N ARG A 62 -18.16 -3.66 -11.94
CA ARG A 62 -16.89 -3.03 -12.29
C ARG A 62 -16.21 -3.69 -13.50
N LEU A 63 -16.31 -5.00 -13.63
CA LEU A 63 -15.78 -5.70 -14.82
C LEU A 63 -16.40 -5.15 -16.12
N ASN A 64 -17.73 -4.99 -16.17
CA ASN A 64 -18.40 -4.44 -17.34
C ASN A 64 -17.98 -2.99 -17.60
N GLU A 65 -17.90 -2.16 -16.55
CA GLU A 65 -17.44 -0.77 -16.63
C GLU A 65 -16.02 -0.66 -17.19
N ILE A 66 -15.10 -1.57 -16.78
CA ILE A 66 -13.74 -1.66 -17.31
C ILE A 66 -13.77 -1.98 -18.82
N LEU A 67 -14.54 -3.01 -19.21
CA LEU A 67 -14.65 -3.43 -20.61
C LEU A 67 -15.29 -2.36 -21.49
N GLU A 68 -16.36 -1.69 -21.00
CA GLU A 68 -17.05 -0.62 -21.73
C GLU A 68 -16.19 0.63 -21.93
N ARG A 69 -15.43 1.05 -20.89
CA ARG A 69 -14.57 2.24 -20.97
C ARG A 69 -13.22 1.96 -21.65
N GLY A 70 -12.84 0.70 -21.83
CA GLY A 70 -11.64 0.27 -22.55
C GLY A 70 -10.31 0.45 -21.80
N TYR A 71 -10.34 0.68 -20.49
CA TYR A 71 -9.12 0.76 -19.67
C TYR A 71 -9.36 0.26 -18.24
N ILE A 72 -8.26 -0.16 -17.58
CA ILE A 72 -8.23 -0.57 -16.18
C ILE A 72 -7.23 0.29 -15.40
N GLU A 73 -7.61 0.76 -14.21
CA GLU A 73 -6.78 1.58 -13.34
C GLU A 73 -6.21 0.74 -12.19
N ILE A 74 -4.89 0.68 -12.10
CA ILE A 74 -4.17 -0.21 -11.19
C ILE A 74 -3.28 0.61 -10.25
N ALA A 75 -3.60 0.58 -8.95
CA ALA A 75 -2.81 1.22 -7.90
C ALA A 75 -1.57 0.38 -7.56
N THR A 76 -0.41 1.04 -7.43
CA THR A 76 0.88 0.39 -7.13
C THR A 76 1.79 1.34 -6.35
N GLU A 77 2.70 0.79 -5.51
CA GLU A 77 3.76 1.53 -4.82
C GLU A 77 5.09 1.27 -5.52
N PRO A 78 5.63 2.19 -6.35
CA PRO A 78 6.78 1.89 -7.21
C PRO A 78 8.13 2.02 -6.47
N TYR A 79 8.26 1.44 -5.27
CA TYR A 79 9.47 1.50 -4.45
C TYR A 79 9.82 0.14 -3.82
N PHE A 80 9.37 -0.95 -4.45
CA PHE A 80 9.54 -2.31 -3.94
C PHE A 80 10.12 -3.25 -5.02
N ALA A 81 11.35 -2.94 -5.50
CA ALA A 81 12.04 -3.76 -6.50
C ALA A 81 12.30 -5.19 -5.99
N PRO A 82 12.20 -6.21 -6.84
CA PRO A 82 11.93 -6.18 -8.28
C PRO A 82 10.44 -6.23 -8.66
N ASN A 83 9.54 -6.23 -7.67
CA ASN A 83 8.10 -6.30 -7.93
C ASN A 83 7.59 -5.07 -8.69
N GLU A 84 7.80 -3.87 -8.13
CA GLU A 84 7.46 -2.60 -8.74
C GLU A 84 8.48 -1.52 -8.36
N PHE A 85 9.03 -0.84 -9.35
CA PHE A 85 10.04 0.19 -9.12
C PHE A 85 10.08 1.23 -10.25
N ILE A 86 10.83 2.30 -10.01
CA ILE A 86 11.07 3.36 -10.99
C ILE A 86 12.41 3.10 -11.69
N ASP A 87 12.35 2.94 -13.00
CA ASP A 87 13.53 2.92 -13.86
C ASP A 87 14.06 4.35 -14.04
N PRO A 88 15.25 4.69 -13.50
CA PRO A 88 15.79 6.04 -13.56
C PRO A 88 16.25 6.46 -14.97
N THR A 89 16.31 5.52 -15.91
CA THR A 89 16.71 5.77 -17.29
C THR A 89 15.53 6.16 -18.18
N LYS A 90 14.31 6.01 -17.70
CA LYS A 90 13.05 6.28 -18.40
C LYS A 90 12.28 7.43 -17.74
N SER A 91 11.22 7.88 -18.37
CA SER A 91 10.38 8.97 -17.87
C SER A 91 8.89 8.70 -18.15
N GLY A 92 8.02 9.40 -17.40
CA GLY A 92 6.57 9.22 -17.52
C GLY A 92 6.12 7.83 -17.09
N GLU A 93 5.09 7.29 -17.72
CA GLU A 93 4.53 5.98 -17.37
C GLU A 93 5.49 4.82 -17.68
N GLU A 94 6.35 4.96 -18.67
CA GLU A 94 7.36 3.95 -19.02
C GLU A 94 8.44 3.74 -17.94
N ALA A 95 8.55 4.69 -17.01
CA ALA A 95 9.48 4.57 -15.89
C ALA A 95 9.02 3.55 -14.85
N TYR A 96 7.72 3.26 -14.76
CA TYR A 96 7.21 2.26 -13.82
C TYR A 96 7.39 0.87 -14.41
N THR A 97 8.09 0.01 -13.68
CA THR A 97 8.50 -1.31 -14.17
C THR A 97 8.60 -2.32 -13.02
N GLY A 98 8.75 -3.60 -13.35
CA GLY A 98 8.84 -4.69 -12.37
C GLY A 98 7.85 -5.83 -12.67
N SER A 99 7.99 -6.94 -11.95
CA SER A 99 7.16 -8.14 -12.18
C SER A 99 5.66 -7.90 -11.95
N ASP A 100 5.30 -7.04 -10.99
CA ASP A 100 3.90 -6.63 -10.75
C ASP A 100 3.37 -5.74 -11.88
N VAL A 101 4.24 -4.95 -12.52
CA VAL A 101 3.87 -4.15 -13.69
C VAL A 101 3.65 -5.04 -14.91
N GLU A 102 4.45 -6.11 -15.09
CA GLU A 102 4.22 -7.11 -16.15
C GLU A 102 2.91 -7.88 -15.91
N LEU A 103 2.63 -8.26 -14.66
CA LEU A 103 1.33 -8.86 -14.32
C LEU A 103 0.17 -7.91 -14.67
N ALA A 104 0.31 -6.63 -14.37
CA ALA A 104 -0.68 -5.61 -14.73
C ALA A 104 -0.91 -5.53 -16.24
N LYS A 105 0.16 -5.53 -17.04
CA LYS A 105 0.08 -5.54 -18.52
C LYS A 105 -0.58 -6.80 -19.03
N TYR A 106 -0.19 -7.98 -18.52
CA TYR A 106 -0.79 -9.26 -18.89
C TYR A 106 -2.30 -9.29 -18.60
N ILE A 107 -2.74 -8.75 -17.47
CA ILE A 107 -4.17 -8.60 -17.14
C ILE A 107 -4.87 -7.70 -18.16
N GLY A 108 -4.28 -6.55 -18.51
CA GLY A 108 -4.84 -5.66 -19.52
C GLY A 108 -5.00 -6.33 -20.88
N GLU A 109 -3.99 -7.07 -21.32
CA GLU A 109 -4.03 -7.86 -22.57
C GLU A 109 -5.12 -8.94 -22.53
N ALA A 110 -5.23 -9.68 -21.43
CA ALA A 110 -6.24 -10.73 -21.25
C ALA A 110 -7.68 -10.20 -21.17
N LEU A 111 -7.86 -8.94 -20.75
CA LEU A 111 -9.15 -8.23 -20.74
C LEU A 111 -9.40 -7.45 -22.04
N GLY A 112 -8.38 -7.24 -22.89
CA GLY A 112 -8.46 -6.43 -24.10
C GLY A 112 -8.61 -4.93 -23.82
N VAL A 113 -8.00 -4.41 -22.75
CA VAL A 113 -8.11 -3.01 -22.31
C VAL A 113 -6.73 -2.38 -22.04
N GLU A 114 -6.67 -1.06 -22.10
CA GLU A 114 -5.48 -0.27 -21.75
C GLU A 114 -5.22 -0.34 -20.23
N VAL A 115 -3.96 -0.51 -19.81
CA VAL A 115 -3.57 -0.41 -18.41
C VAL A 115 -3.14 1.01 -18.07
N ARG A 116 -3.67 1.56 -16.98
CA ARG A 116 -3.32 2.87 -16.42
C ARG A 116 -2.81 2.71 -15.00
N LEU A 117 -1.49 2.77 -14.83
CA LEU A 117 -0.88 2.69 -13.51
C LEU A 117 -1.16 3.97 -12.71
N LYS A 118 -1.42 3.79 -11.42
CA LYS A 118 -1.66 4.87 -10.43
C LYS A 118 -0.63 4.74 -9.31
N PRO A 119 0.56 5.33 -9.49
CA PRO A 119 1.62 5.23 -8.50
C PRO A 119 1.31 6.09 -7.27
N MET A 120 1.51 5.52 -6.08
CA MET A 120 1.29 6.18 -4.80
C MET A 120 2.02 5.43 -3.68
N ASP A 121 2.00 5.97 -2.45
CA ASP A 121 2.48 5.25 -1.28
C ASP A 121 1.58 4.05 -0.93
N PHE A 122 2.14 3.05 -0.22
CA PHE A 122 1.46 1.78 0.06
C PHE A 122 0.13 1.94 0.81
N THR A 123 0.06 2.86 1.78
CA THR A 123 -1.18 3.12 2.52
C THR A 123 -2.27 3.67 1.60
N SER A 124 -1.89 4.55 0.68
CA SER A 124 -2.79 5.10 -0.34
C SER A 124 -3.24 4.03 -1.34
N VAL A 125 -2.36 3.07 -1.70
CA VAL A 125 -2.75 1.89 -2.51
C VAL A 125 -3.89 1.14 -1.82
N LEU A 126 -3.72 0.75 -0.56
CA LEU A 126 -4.75 0.03 0.20
C LEU A 126 -6.06 0.84 0.32
N GLY A 127 -5.93 2.13 0.68
CA GLY A 127 -7.08 3.03 0.81
C GLY A 127 -7.85 3.22 -0.49
N SER A 128 -7.16 3.23 -1.62
CA SER A 128 -7.78 3.40 -2.94
C SER A 128 -8.69 2.24 -3.32
N ILE A 129 -8.34 1.02 -2.95
CA ILE A 129 -9.14 -0.18 -3.19
C ILE A 129 -10.28 -0.28 -2.19
N THR A 130 -10.02 -0.04 -0.91
CA THR A 130 -11.07 -0.05 0.12
C THR A 130 -12.21 0.95 -0.19
N THR A 131 -11.88 2.08 -0.81
CA THR A 131 -12.87 3.10 -1.21
C THR A 131 -13.43 2.90 -2.62
N GLY A 132 -12.97 1.90 -3.36
CA GLY A 132 -13.37 1.65 -4.74
C GLY A 132 -12.90 2.72 -5.74
N LYS A 133 -11.88 3.52 -5.39
CA LYS A 133 -11.36 4.58 -6.25
C LYS A 133 -10.71 4.04 -7.52
N TYR A 134 -9.94 2.96 -7.43
CA TYR A 134 -9.31 2.26 -8.55
C TYR A 134 -9.80 0.82 -8.63
N ASP A 135 -9.48 0.14 -9.72
CA ASP A 135 -10.02 -1.18 -10.02
C ASP A 135 -9.25 -2.30 -9.34
N LEU A 136 -7.94 -2.21 -9.35
CA LEU A 136 -7.04 -3.20 -8.77
C LEU A 136 -5.93 -2.52 -7.97
N ALA A 137 -5.41 -3.23 -6.96
CA ALA A 137 -4.11 -2.97 -6.36
C ALA A 137 -3.18 -4.15 -6.68
N ILE A 138 -2.09 -3.87 -7.40
CA ILE A 138 -1.00 -4.82 -7.67
C ILE A 138 0.26 -4.18 -7.10
N SER A 139 0.69 -4.64 -5.92
CA SER A 139 1.79 -4.03 -5.15
C SER A 139 2.26 -4.97 -4.05
N ALA A 140 2.69 -6.17 -4.46
CA ALA A 140 3.21 -7.22 -3.59
C ALA A 140 2.35 -7.49 -2.33
N LEU A 141 1.02 -7.42 -2.45
CA LEU A 141 0.12 -7.52 -1.31
C LEU A 141 0.10 -8.93 -0.70
N ALA A 142 0.47 -9.05 0.57
CA ALA A 142 0.19 -10.25 1.35
C ALA A 142 -1.29 -10.34 1.72
N TYR A 143 -1.81 -11.56 1.90
CA TYR A 143 -3.10 -11.78 2.55
C TYR A 143 -3.02 -11.35 4.01
N THR A 144 -4.03 -10.66 4.50
CA THR A 144 -4.32 -10.52 5.93
C THR A 144 -5.83 -10.58 6.17
N PRO A 145 -6.30 -11.09 7.33
CA PRO A 145 -7.73 -11.08 7.66
C PRO A 145 -8.35 -9.68 7.58
N ALA A 146 -7.63 -8.67 8.06
CA ALA A 146 -8.09 -7.27 8.00
C ALA A 146 -8.28 -6.75 6.56
N ARG A 147 -7.40 -7.15 5.63
CA ARG A 147 -7.57 -6.83 4.21
C ARG A 147 -8.77 -7.56 3.62
N ALA A 148 -8.93 -8.85 3.93
CA ALA A 148 -10.04 -9.65 3.45
C ALA A 148 -11.43 -9.15 3.93
N GLU A 149 -11.47 -8.44 5.06
CA GLU A 149 -12.70 -7.77 5.52
C GLU A 149 -13.08 -6.57 4.64
N THR A 150 -12.09 -5.81 4.15
CA THR A 150 -12.30 -4.51 3.51
C THR A 150 -12.16 -4.53 1.98
N MET A 151 -11.60 -5.58 1.42
CA MET A 151 -11.45 -5.79 -0.03
C MET A 151 -11.59 -7.27 -0.38
N ASN A 152 -11.86 -7.58 -1.64
CA ASN A 152 -11.64 -8.91 -2.17
C ASN A 152 -10.14 -9.09 -2.46
N LEU A 153 -9.63 -10.29 -2.21
CA LEU A 153 -8.26 -10.65 -2.54
C LEU A 153 -8.29 -11.80 -3.55
N SER A 154 -7.46 -11.70 -4.58
CA SER A 154 -7.33 -12.76 -5.58
C SER A 154 -6.72 -14.04 -5.00
N LYS A 155 -6.61 -15.09 -5.80
CA LYS A 155 -5.68 -16.19 -5.57
C LYS A 155 -4.25 -15.66 -5.48
N GLY A 156 -3.37 -16.43 -4.83
CA GLY A 156 -1.95 -16.11 -4.81
C GLY A 156 -1.33 -16.29 -6.20
N TYR A 157 -0.51 -15.33 -6.63
CA TYR A 157 0.20 -15.38 -7.90
C TYR A 157 1.72 -15.59 -7.77
N TYR A 158 2.28 -15.29 -6.58
CA TYR A 158 3.69 -15.45 -6.27
C TYR A 158 3.88 -15.95 -4.85
N PHE A 159 4.65 -17.01 -4.67
CA PHE A 159 4.87 -17.63 -3.36
C PHE A 159 6.33 -17.50 -2.88
N GLY A 160 7.24 -17.07 -3.77
CA GLY A 160 8.67 -16.99 -3.49
C GLY A 160 9.32 -18.38 -3.36
N ASP A 161 10.63 -18.40 -3.38
CA ASP A 161 11.45 -19.64 -3.19
C ASP A 161 11.90 -19.80 -1.74
N GLU A 162 11.59 -18.84 -0.86
CA GLU A 162 12.03 -18.85 0.53
C GLU A 162 11.09 -19.66 1.42
N ASP A 163 11.68 -20.35 2.40
CA ASP A 163 10.90 -20.96 3.47
C ASP A 163 10.07 -19.87 4.19
N PRO A 164 8.74 -19.95 4.15
CA PRO A 164 7.88 -18.96 4.80
C PRO A 164 8.19 -18.75 6.28
N GLN A 165 8.75 -19.77 6.96
CA GLN A 165 9.10 -19.70 8.37
C GLN A 165 10.34 -18.81 8.62
N THR A 166 11.10 -18.49 7.57
CA THR A 166 12.30 -17.65 7.64
C THR A 166 12.21 -16.39 6.76
N ALA A 167 11.03 -16.15 6.19
CA ALA A 167 10.83 -15.06 5.22
C ALA A 167 10.78 -13.66 5.85
N TYR A 168 10.44 -13.55 7.13
CA TYR A 168 10.30 -12.26 7.83
C TYR A 168 11.10 -12.23 9.12
N GLY A 169 11.80 -11.13 9.33
CA GLY A 169 12.66 -10.95 10.49
C GLY A 169 12.94 -9.48 10.77
N ILE A 170 14.06 -9.23 11.42
CA ILE A 170 14.47 -7.88 11.80
C ILE A 170 15.89 -7.57 11.35
N LEU A 171 16.10 -6.28 10.98
CA LEU A 171 17.43 -5.69 10.79
C LEU A 171 17.71 -4.72 11.93
N VAL A 172 18.96 -4.69 12.32
CA VAL A 172 19.51 -3.79 13.34
C VAL A 172 20.88 -3.28 12.90
N ARG A 173 21.44 -2.30 13.56
CA ARG A 173 22.83 -1.94 13.36
C ARG A 173 23.77 -3.08 13.80
N LYS A 174 24.89 -3.25 13.14
CA LYS A 174 25.88 -4.31 13.42
C LYS A 174 26.32 -4.33 14.89
N GLU A 175 26.42 -3.16 15.53
CA GLU A 175 26.78 -3.00 16.94
C GLU A 175 25.71 -3.52 17.94
N ASP A 176 24.44 -3.58 17.50
CA ASP A 176 23.30 -3.98 18.36
C ASP A 176 22.97 -5.48 18.25
N VAL A 177 23.46 -6.19 17.22
CA VAL A 177 23.01 -7.56 16.87
C VAL A 177 23.19 -8.56 17.99
N ASP A 178 24.29 -8.45 18.76
CA ASP A 178 24.61 -9.37 19.86
C ASP A 178 23.68 -9.20 21.08
N SER A 179 23.05 -8.05 21.20
CA SER A 179 22.12 -7.74 22.29
C SER A 179 20.70 -8.27 22.05
N ILE A 180 20.36 -8.69 20.83
CA ILE A 180 19.01 -9.09 20.44
C ILE A 180 19.00 -10.57 20.07
N LYS A 181 18.39 -11.40 20.93
CA LYS A 181 18.28 -12.84 20.76
C LYS A 181 16.81 -13.33 20.77
N SER A 182 15.89 -12.48 21.18
CA SER A 182 14.45 -12.72 21.16
C SER A 182 13.68 -11.39 21.01
N PHE A 183 12.40 -11.45 20.67
CA PHE A 183 11.56 -10.24 20.63
C PHE A 183 11.39 -9.56 21.99
N ASP A 184 11.62 -10.25 23.11
CA ASP A 184 11.62 -9.61 24.44
C ASP A 184 12.76 -8.59 24.62
N ASN A 185 13.86 -8.73 23.88
CA ASN A 185 14.97 -7.77 23.91
C ASN A 185 14.64 -6.44 23.22
N LEU A 186 13.43 -6.29 22.67
CA LEU A 186 12.99 -5.08 21.98
C LEU A 186 12.24 -4.09 22.92
N ALA A 187 12.05 -4.42 24.18
CA ALA A 187 11.25 -3.63 25.13
C ALA A 187 11.73 -2.17 25.29
N ASP A 188 13.02 -1.90 25.12
CA ASP A 188 13.63 -0.55 25.19
C ASP A 188 13.95 0.05 23.82
N LYS A 189 13.60 -0.63 22.74
CA LYS A 189 13.95 -0.27 21.35
C LYS A 189 12.86 0.53 20.64
N VAL A 190 13.28 1.34 19.67
CA VAL A 190 12.40 1.99 18.70
C VAL A 190 12.25 1.06 17.50
N VAL A 191 11.07 0.45 17.38
CA VAL A 191 10.74 -0.47 16.29
C VAL A 191 10.19 0.32 15.09
N VAL A 192 10.55 -0.08 13.89
CA VAL A 192 10.15 0.55 12.63
C VAL A 192 9.54 -0.50 11.71
N ALA A 193 8.42 -0.20 11.07
CA ALA A 193 7.88 -0.98 9.96
C ALA A 193 7.11 -0.08 8.99
N GLN A 194 6.88 -0.55 7.77
CA GLN A 194 6.09 0.15 6.79
C GLN A 194 4.61 0.18 7.21
N ASN A 195 3.99 1.33 7.10
CA ASN A 195 2.59 1.54 7.48
C ASN A 195 1.63 0.69 6.62
N GLY A 196 0.67 0.02 7.25
CA GLY A 196 -0.31 -0.84 6.58
C GLY A 196 0.24 -2.19 6.07
N SER A 197 1.53 -2.49 6.28
CA SER A 197 2.17 -3.72 5.83
C SER A 197 1.87 -4.92 6.73
N LEU A 198 2.19 -6.14 6.24
CA LEU A 198 2.19 -7.34 7.07
C LEU A 198 3.20 -7.24 8.22
N GLN A 199 4.31 -6.53 8.00
CA GLN A 199 5.33 -6.29 9.01
C GLN A 199 4.79 -5.44 10.18
N GLU A 200 3.92 -4.49 9.91
CA GLU A 200 3.21 -3.76 10.96
C GLU A 200 2.33 -4.68 11.81
N GLN A 201 1.62 -5.62 11.17
CA GLN A 201 0.83 -6.61 11.89
C GLN A 201 1.72 -7.48 12.80
N PHE A 202 2.88 -7.91 12.32
CA PHE A 202 3.84 -8.66 13.16
C PHE A 202 4.32 -7.84 14.37
N VAL A 203 4.56 -6.53 14.21
CA VAL A 203 4.91 -5.66 15.36
C VAL A 203 3.82 -5.70 16.41
N GLN A 204 2.55 -5.63 16.00
CA GLN A 204 1.40 -5.57 16.90
C GLN A 204 1.11 -6.91 17.58
N GLU A 205 1.31 -8.02 16.87
CA GLU A 205 0.89 -9.35 17.33
C GLU A 205 2.01 -10.18 17.98
N GLN A 206 3.27 -9.98 17.54
CA GLN A 206 4.36 -10.88 17.90
C GLN A 206 5.52 -10.21 18.67
N ILE A 207 5.57 -8.88 18.75
CA ILE A 207 6.55 -8.18 19.60
C ILE A 207 5.87 -7.82 20.92
N PRO A 208 6.28 -8.44 22.06
CA PRO A 208 5.56 -8.29 23.33
C PRO A 208 5.66 -6.89 23.94
N ALA A 209 6.76 -6.18 23.68
CA ALA A 209 6.99 -4.81 24.17
C ALA A 209 8.05 -4.08 23.32
N TYR A 210 7.88 -2.77 23.19
CA TYR A 210 8.84 -1.85 22.56
C TYR A 210 8.72 -0.46 23.18
N LYS A 211 9.81 0.32 23.14
CA LYS A 211 9.81 1.70 23.66
C LYS A 211 8.95 2.64 22.82
N LYS A 212 9.02 2.51 21.51
CA LYS A 212 8.29 3.31 20.53
C LYS A 212 8.13 2.53 19.24
N TYR A 213 7.03 2.77 18.54
CA TYR A 213 6.80 2.28 17.18
C TYR A 213 6.73 3.45 16.21
N ASN A 214 7.55 3.40 15.17
CA ASN A 214 7.54 4.37 14.08
C ASN A 214 7.05 3.70 12.79
N ARG A 215 6.11 4.34 12.14
CA ARG A 215 5.63 3.97 10.81
C ARG A 215 6.40 4.74 9.74
N VAL A 216 6.76 4.06 8.66
CA VAL A 216 7.41 4.67 7.49
C VAL A 216 6.57 4.43 6.24
N SER A 217 6.77 5.26 5.21
CA SER A 217 6.03 5.17 3.95
C SER A 217 6.53 4.04 3.06
N SER A 218 7.84 3.77 3.07
CA SER A 218 8.44 2.68 2.30
C SER A 218 9.38 1.83 3.15
N THR A 219 9.66 0.61 2.71
CA THR A 219 10.64 -0.28 3.36
C THR A 219 12.04 0.35 3.38
N ASN A 220 12.44 1.02 2.29
CA ASN A 220 13.74 1.70 2.19
C ASN A 220 13.87 2.85 3.19
N ASP A 221 12.81 3.64 3.41
CA ASP A 221 12.82 4.67 4.47
C ASP A 221 13.08 4.07 5.84
N GLY A 222 12.56 2.85 6.09
CA GLY A 222 12.78 2.12 7.33
C GLY A 222 14.25 1.71 7.51
N PHE A 223 14.91 1.20 6.49
CA PHE A 223 16.33 0.87 6.53
C PHE A 223 17.17 2.12 6.81
N LEU A 224 16.96 3.19 6.07
CA LEU A 224 17.66 4.47 6.26
C LEU A 224 17.38 5.07 7.64
N MET A 225 16.18 4.91 8.20
CA MET A 225 15.85 5.39 9.54
C MET A 225 16.66 4.68 10.62
N VAL A 226 16.84 3.35 10.51
CA VAL A 226 17.66 2.56 11.45
C VAL A 226 19.13 2.84 11.27
N GLU A 227 19.64 2.95 10.04
CA GLU A 227 21.04 3.34 9.76
C GLU A 227 21.38 4.69 10.38
N ALA A 228 20.49 5.66 10.29
CA ALA A 228 20.66 6.99 10.84
C ALA A 228 20.49 7.07 12.38
N GLY A 229 20.24 5.95 13.07
CA GLY A 229 20.02 5.92 14.53
C GLY A 229 18.68 6.56 14.98
N LYS A 230 17.75 6.79 14.07
CA LYS A 230 16.40 7.33 14.38
C LYS A 230 15.38 6.23 14.69
N GLY A 231 15.73 4.99 14.43
CA GLY A 231 15.10 3.75 14.83
C GLY A 231 16.19 2.78 15.31
N ASP A 232 15.79 1.72 15.98
CA ASP A 232 16.73 0.70 16.46
C ASP A 232 16.56 -0.63 15.69
N VAL A 233 15.35 -0.95 15.29
CA VAL A 233 14.96 -2.22 14.69
C VAL A 233 14.03 -1.97 13.51
N MET A 234 14.33 -2.52 12.34
CA MET A 234 13.42 -2.57 11.18
C MET A 234 12.85 -3.96 11.02
N VAL A 235 11.53 -4.07 11.01
CA VAL A 235 10.82 -5.30 10.66
C VAL A 235 10.65 -5.36 9.15
N ALA A 236 11.14 -6.42 8.51
CA ALA A 236 11.16 -6.51 7.05
C ALA A 236 10.95 -7.94 6.53
N ALA A 237 10.53 -8.05 5.28
CA ALA A 237 10.74 -9.24 4.48
C ALA A 237 12.24 -9.42 4.26
N LEU A 238 12.79 -10.58 4.64
CA LEU A 238 14.25 -10.78 4.66
C LEU A 238 14.86 -10.83 3.26
N ARG A 239 14.08 -11.19 2.25
CA ARG A 239 14.52 -11.06 0.86
C ARG A 239 14.85 -9.61 0.51
N MET A 240 13.94 -8.67 0.82
CA MET A 240 14.18 -7.23 0.60
C MET A 240 15.35 -6.72 1.44
N ALA A 241 15.48 -7.21 2.66
CA ALA A 241 16.61 -6.89 3.51
C ALA A 241 17.95 -7.35 2.91
N ARG A 242 18.00 -8.56 2.35
CA ARG A 242 19.20 -9.09 1.67
C ARG A 242 19.54 -8.25 0.44
N LEU A 243 18.57 -7.98 -0.43
CA LEU A 243 18.77 -7.12 -1.61
C LEU A 243 19.29 -5.74 -1.22
N TYR A 244 18.71 -5.13 -0.16
CA TYR A 244 19.20 -3.85 0.35
C TYR A 244 20.66 -3.93 0.82
N LEU A 245 21.03 -4.96 1.58
CA LEU A 245 22.41 -5.13 2.09
C LEU A 245 23.41 -5.45 0.98
N GLU A 246 22.99 -6.19 -0.04
CA GLU A 246 23.79 -6.45 -1.24
C GLU A 246 24.05 -5.15 -2.01
N SER A 247 23.00 -4.34 -2.20
CA SER A 247 23.10 -3.04 -2.89
C SER A 247 23.83 -1.96 -2.08
N ASN A 248 24.02 -2.18 -0.77
CA ASN A 248 24.65 -1.22 0.14
C ASN A 248 25.72 -1.93 0.99
N PRO A 249 26.86 -2.35 0.40
CA PRO A 249 27.88 -3.15 1.11
C PRO A 249 28.52 -2.40 2.30
N ASP A 250 28.50 -1.07 2.26
CA ASP A 250 28.97 -0.21 3.35
C ASP A 250 27.91 0.04 4.44
N SER A 251 26.67 -0.48 4.28
CA SER A 251 25.61 -0.38 5.28
C SER A 251 26.07 -0.91 6.63
N ASN A 252 25.71 -0.19 7.69
CA ASN A 252 25.96 -0.64 9.05
C ASN A 252 24.85 -1.55 9.59
N LEU A 253 23.87 -1.93 8.75
CA LEU A 253 22.80 -2.84 9.12
C LEU A 253 23.21 -4.32 8.97
N VAL A 254 22.50 -5.17 9.69
CA VAL A 254 22.60 -6.63 9.62
C VAL A 254 21.26 -7.27 9.98
N ILE A 255 20.96 -8.40 9.34
CA ILE A 255 19.83 -9.25 9.71
C ILE A 255 20.15 -9.98 11.01
N VAL A 256 19.24 -9.93 11.99
CA VAL A 256 19.40 -10.71 13.22
C VAL A 256 19.18 -12.19 12.91
N PRO A 257 20.16 -13.06 13.17
CA PRO A 257 20.06 -14.46 12.81
C PRO A 257 19.09 -15.23 13.73
N ASN A 258 18.38 -16.19 13.17
CA ASN A 258 17.50 -17.10 13.91
C ASN A 258 16.38 -16.42 14.70
N LEU A 259 15.96 -15.23 14.30
CA LEU A 259 14.84 -14.50 14.89
C LEU A 259 13.84 -14.13 13.79
N TYR A 260 12.81 -14.95 13.64
CA TYR A 260 11.85 -14.87 12.56
C TYR A 260 10.42 -14.71 13.09
N PHE A 261 9.59 -13.99 12.35
CA PHE A 261 8.16 -13.88 12.60
C PHE A 261 7.44 -15.14 12.08
N LYS A 262 6.43 -15.56 12.81
CA LYS A 262 5.58 -16.67 12.38
C LYS A 262 4.59 -16.17 11.33
N VAL A 263 4.53 -16.86 10.21
CA VAL A 263 3.58 -16.63 9.13
C VAL A 263 2.55 -17.74 9.15
N ASP A 264 1.27 -17.38 9.11
CA ASP A 264 0.21 -18.35 8.93
C ASP A 264 0.32 -18.95 7.52
N PRO A 265 0.36 -20.28 7.36
CA PRO A 265 0.38 -20.90 6.03
C PRO A 265 -0.76 -20.46 5.11
N GLU A 266 -1.93 -20.10 5.65
CA GLU A 266 -3.07 -19.60 4.86
C GLU A 266 -2.85 -18.18 4.32
N THR A 267 -1.89 -17.43 4.89
CA THR A 267 -1.57 -16.06 4.47
C THR A 267 -0.47 -16.01 3.41
N GLN A 268 0.09 -17.14 3.01
CA GLN A 268 1.15 -17.19 2.02
C GLN A 268 0.69 -16.74 0.63
N GLY A 269 1.64 -16.23 -0.13
CA GLY A 269 1.46 -15.78 -1.52
C GLY A 269 0.98 -14.33 -1.62
N THR A 270 1.52 -13.69 -2.66
CA THR A 270 1.16 -12.33 -3.05
C THR A 270 -0.16 -12.35 -3.82
N ARG A 271 -1.00 -11.35 -3.60
CA ARG A 271 -2.38 -11.30 -4.12
C ARG A 271 -2.69 -9.92 -4.68
N ILE A 272 -3.69 -9.86 -5.56
CA ILE A 272 -4.25 -8.61 -6.07
C ILE A 272 -5.39 -8.18 -5.14
N GLY A 273 -5.39 -6.89 -4.75
CA GLY A 273 -6.50 -6.25 -4.06
C GLY A 273 -7.56 -5.77 -5.05
N ILE A 274 -8.84 -6.04 -4.76
CA ILE A 274 -9.99 -5.72 -5.60
C ILE A 274 -11.04 -5.08 -4.69
N PRO A 275 -11.78 -4.05 -5.12
CA PRO A 275 -12.83 -3.46 -4.29
C PRO A 275 -13.81 -4.50 -3.77
N LYS A 276 -14.25 -4.32 -2.53
CA LYS A 276 -15.12 -5.30 -1.86
C LYS A 276 -16.45 -5.45 -2.59
N GLY A 277 -16.87 -6.72 -2.81
CA GLY A 277 -18.14 -7.06 -3.47
C GLY A 277 -18.07 -7.08 -5.01
N GLU A 278 -16.91 -6.84 -5.62
CA GLU A 278 -16.69 -6.96 -7.06
C GLU A 278 -16.32 -8.40 -7.44
N ASP A 279 -17.26 -9.34 -7.20
CA ASP A 279 -17.00 -10.79 -7.33
C ASP A 279 -16.76 -11.19 -8.79
N ALA A 280 -17.49 -10.63 -9.76
CA ALA A 280 -17.27 -10.92 -11.18
C ALA A 280 -15.88 -10.49 -11.66
N LEU A 281 -15.39 -9.34 -11.19
CA LEU A 281 -14.00 -8.92 -11.46
C LEU A 281 -13.01 -9.85 -10.77
N THR A 282 -13.28 -10.23 -9.51
CA THR A 282 -12.43 -11.16 -8.75
C THR A 282 -12.31 -12.51 -9.44
N ASP A 283 -13.43 -13.08 -9.91
CA ASP A 283 -13.45 -14.35 -10.61
C ASP A 283 -12.66 -14.28 -11.93
N ARG A 284 -12.84 -13.20 -12.71
CA ARG A 284 -12.10 -13.01 -13.96
C ARG A 284 -10.60 -12.83 -13.72
N ILE A 285 -10.21 -12.08 -12.69
CA ILE A 285 -8.80 -11.94 -12.31
C ILE A 285 -8.22 -13.29 -11.84
N ASN A 286 -8.98 -14.08 -11.09
CA ASN A 286 -8.56 -15.42 -10.66
C ASN A 286 -8.33 -16.39 -11.81
N GLU A 287 -9.14 -16.32 -12.88
CA GLU A 287 -8.91 -17.10 -14.10
C GLU A 287 -7.58 -16.72 -14.77
N ILE A 288 -7.29 -15.41 -14.84
CA ILE A 288 -6.02 -14.92 -15.43
C ILE A 288 -4.83 -15.35 -14.56
N ILE A 289 -4.97 -15.30 -13.21
CA ILE A 289 -3.93 -15.75 -12.29
C ILE A 289 -3.68 -17.26 -12.44
N ASP A 290 -4.72 -18.08 -12.60
CA ASP A 290 -4.54 -19.51 -12.86
C ASP A 290 -3.65 -19.76 -14.09
N GLU A 291 -3.84 -18.99 -15.17
CA GLU A 291 -2.96 -19.08 -16.35
C GLU A 291 -1.52 -18.60 -16.07
N VAL A 292 -1.35 -17.52 -15.30
CA VAL A 292 -0.03 -16.99 -14.93
C VAL A 292 0.75 -18.02 -14.10
N VAL A 293 0.07 -18.68 -13.15
CA VAL A 293 0.67 -19.71 -12.27
C VAL A 293 0.94 -20.99 -13.07
N GLU A 294 0.00 -21.46 -13.89
CA GLU A 294 0.18 -22.68 -14.71
C GLU A 294 1.36 -22.56 -15.68
N LYS A 295 1.55 -21.37 -16.26
CA LYS A 295 2.65 -21.07 -17.20
C LYS A 295 3.94 -20.63 -16.51
N ASP A 296 3.94 -20.51 -15.19
CA ASP A 296 5.08 -20.02 -14.39
C ASP A 296 5.58 -18.62 -14.82
N LEU A 297 4.66 -17.77 -15.29
CA LEU A 297 5.04 -16.47 -15.87
C LEU A 297 5.58 -15.50 -14.82
N TYR A 298 4.96 -15.48 -13.64
CA TYR A 298 5.37 -14.50 -12.64
C TYR A 298 6.79 -14.75 -12.11
N ASN A 299 7.19 -16.00 -11.89
CA ASN A 299 8.56 -16.33 -11.51
C ASN A 299 9.56 -15.90 -12.58
N GLN A 300 9.24 -16.12 -13.87
CA GLN A 300 10.08 -15.68 -14.99
C GLN A 300 10.23 -14.15 -15.00
N TRP A 301 9.14 -13.40 -14.84
CA TRP A 301 9.21 -11.93 -14.73
C TRP A 301 9.98 -11.49 -13.51
N TYR A 302 9.76 -12.15 -12.38
CA TYR A 302 10.45 -11.79 -11.14
C TYR A 302 11.97 -11.94 -11.27
N ASP A 303 12.45 -13.03 -11.88
CA ASP A 303 13.86 -13.25 -12.15
C ASP A 303 14.42 -12.24 -13.16
N GLU A 304 13.70 -11.99 -14.25
CA GLU A 304 14.06 -10.98 -15.25
C GLU A 304 14.22 -9.59 -14.63
N TYR A 305 13.22 -9.17 -13.85
CA TYR A 305 13.26 -7.84 -13.21
C TYR A 305 14.22 -7.76 -12.03
N THR A 306 14.58 -8.87 -11.41
CA THR A 306 15.68 -8.93 -10.46
C THR A 306 17.00 -8.57 -11.15
N GLU A 307 17.30 -9.23 -12.28
CA GLU A 307 18.52 -8.93 -13.05
C GLU A 307 18.48 -7.52 -13.67
N TYR A 308 17.30 -7.07 -14.10
CA TYR A 308 17.15 -5.71 -14.64
C TYR A 308 17.40 -4.64 -13.55
N ALA A 309 16.81 -4.79 -12.38
CA ALA A 309 17.02 -3.87 -11.27
C ALA A 309 18.49 -3.84 -10.80
N LYS A 310 19.18 -5.00 -10.83
CA LYS A 310 20.64 -5.08 -10.61
C LYS A 310 21.39 -4.28 -11.67
N SER A 311 21.07 -4.44 -12.94
CA SER A 311 21.73 -3.72 -14.03
C SER A 311 21.61 -2.19 -13.93
N LEU A 312 20.56 -1.71 -13.25
CA LEU A 312 20.32 -0.30 -12.97
C LEU A 312 20.97 0.18 -11.65
N GLY A 313 21.53 -0.73 -10.85
CA GLY A 313 22.04 -0.41 -9.52
C GLY A 313 20.95 -0.06 -8.50
N ILE A 314 19.72 -0.53 -8.73
CA ILE A 314 18.60 -0.38 -7.78
C ILE A 314 18.69 -1.47 -6.71
N ILE A 315 19.09 -2.67 -7.11
CA ILE A 315 19.48 -3.81 -6.27
C ILE A 315 20.77 -4.40 -6.85
N GLU A 316 21.62 -5.03 -6.02
CA GLU A 316 22.87 -5.69 -6.45
C GLU A 316 22.73 -7.22 -6.53
#